data_7bae0229c39d291378d1a2296d76285c
#
_entry.id   7bae0229c39d291378d1a2296d76285c
#
_cell.length_a   1.000
_cell.length_b   1.000
_cell.length_c   1.000
_cell.angle_alpha   90.00
_cell.angle_beta   90.00
_cell.angle_gamma   90.00
#
_symmetry.space_group_name_H-M   'P 1'
#
loop_
_entity.id
_entity.type
_entity.pdbx_description
1 polymer ?
#
loop_
_entity_poly.entity_id
_entity_poly.type
_entity_poly.pdbx_seq_one_letter_code
_entity_poly.pdbx_strand_id
1 'polypeptide(L)'
;MASPITGILKKTTSLAGATLASRVLGFAREILMAQVLGGGAVASAWSFAIMIPNLFRRVFGEGLLGPVLVPLITQSIEKNGKDSARNQFSTIFMWMSLILCVCSIAVSGISVLVQPFVEQEHKVLACQLIPLVVPYCIFICLIGMATSALNSLRVFFLPAVVSLLLNICMIGALLFLCPRFRDQPFRMLSSLGYSVLLSGILELILILIMLKVHRFQLSFTWSNFRRTGELKEVWRLMLPGLFGAVSYQLSVLADETIALWISPYAVSALGYSNRLINLPIGVFAVAFGTVSLPEMSAMAQRRDYRSLVETQFASMRYLLFLTVPLMAFMGLFHEDLIRLFFFRGAFDPTALKETAWALFCYTAGIPAFAALKITMKKYNISACVQELIGMFEEAGRN
;
A
#
# COMPACT_ATOMS: atom_id res chain seq x y z
N MET A 1 -34.06 17.05 -13.32
CA MET A 1 -32.67 17.40 -12.98
C MET A 1 -32.33 16.69 -11.70
N ALA A 2 -31.43 15.69 -11.73
CA ALA A 2 -30.97 15.02 -10.51
C ALA A 2 -30.18 16.01 -9.66
N SER A 3 -30.49 16.11 -8.36
CA SER A 3 -29.82 17.06 -7.47
C SER A 3 -28.31 16.79 -7.44
N PRO A 4 -27.43 17.80 -7.30
CA PRO A 4 -25.97 17.61 -7.22
C PRO A 4 -25.57 16.62 -6.13
N ILE A 5 -26.37 16.47 -5.08
CA ILE A 5 -26.19 15.52 -3.98
C ILE A 5 -26.36 14.07 -4.46
N THR A 6 -27.35 13.76 -5.32
CA THR A 6 -27.53 12.40 -5.87
C THR A 6 -26.38 11.97 -6.77
N GLY A 7 -25.76 12.90 -7.49
CA GLY A 7 -24.56 12.62 -8.29
C GLY A 7 -23.32 12.31 -7.45
N ILE A 8 -23.12 13.01 -6.35
CA ILE A 8 -22.03 12.76 -5.40
C ILE A 8 -22.24 11.43 -4.68
N LEU A 9 -23.44 11.16 -4.17
CA LEU A 9 -23.80 9.90 -3.52
C LEU A 9 -23.54 8.69 -4.44
N LYS A 10 -23.99 8.74 -5.70
CA LYS A 10 -23.78 7.65 -6.67
C LYS A 10 -22.29 7.39 -6.93
N LYS A 11 -21.47 8.43 -7.05
CA LYS A 11 -20.01 8.30 -7.23
C LYS A 11 -19.34 7.71 -5.98
N THR A 12 -19.73 8.16 -4.80
CA THR A 12 -19.17 7.66 -3.52
C THR A 12 -19.56 6.22 -3.27
N THR A 13 -20.83 5.83 -3.51
CA THR A 13 -21.28 4.44 -3.37
C THR A 13 -20.59 3.51 -4.35
N SER A 14 -20.39 3.94 -5.59
CA SER A 14 -19.67 3.17 -6.61
C SER A 14 -18.18 2.96 -6.24
N LEU A 15 -17.53 4.00 -5.72
CA LEU A 15 -16.14 3.90 -5.25
C LEU A 15 -16.02 2.99 -4.01
N ALA A 16 -16.94 3.09 -3.07
CA ALA A 16 -17.01 2.23 -1.89
C ALA A 16 -17.22 0.77 -2.29
N GLY A 17 -18.10 0.50 -3.26
CA GLY A 17 -18.36 -0.83 -3.81
C GLY A 17 -17.10 -1.43 -4.47
N ALA A 18 -16.41 -0.67 -5.31
CA ALA A 18 -15.15 -1.11 -5.93
C ALA A 18 -14.07 -1.42 -4.88
N THR A 19 -13.95 -0.59 -3.85
CA THR A 19 -12.99 -0.80 -2.75
C THR A 19 -13.33 -2.07 -1.94
N LEU A 20 -14.62 -2.31 -1.66
CA LEU A 20 -15.06 -3.50 -0.95
C LEU A 20 -14.79 -4.76 -1.78
N ALA A 21 -15.13 -4.74 -3.06
CA ALA A 21 -14.86 -5.84 -3.99
C ALA A 21 -13.35 -6.16 -4.06
N SER A 22 -12.49 -5.14 -4.13
CA SER A 22 -11.04 -5.31 -4.08
C SER A 22 -10.56 -5.97 -2.79
N ARG A 23 -11.13 -5.60 -1.64
CA ARG A 23 -10.78 -6.22 -0.34
C ARG A 23 -11.21 -7.67 -0.26
N VAL A 24 -12.41 -7.99 -0.72
CA VAL A 24 -12.94 -9.37 -0.74
C VAL A 24 -12.10 -10.25 -1.67
N LEU A 25 -11.80 -9.78 -2.89
CA LEU A 25 -10.92 -10.49 -3.82
C LEU A 25 -9.50 -10.63 -3.27
N GLY A 26 -8.98 -9.59 -2.63
CA GLY A 26 -7.68 -9.64 -1.97
C GLY A 26 -7.61 -10.69 -0.87
N PHE A 27 -8.67 -10.81 -0.06
CA PHE A 27 -8.74 -11.83 0.98
C PHE A 27 -8.92 -13.24 0.41
N ALA A 28 -9.76 -13.41 -0.62
CA ALA A 28 -9.89 -14.68 -1.34
C ALA A 28 -8.55 -15.13 -1.94
N ARG A 29 -7.77 -14.22 -2.50
CA ARG A 29 -6.40 -14.50 -2.96
C ARG A 29 -5.50 -15.00 -1.83
N GLU A 30 -5.54 -14.39 -0.64
CA GLU A 30 -4.72 -14.83 0.51
C GLU A 30 -5.11 -16.25 0.96
N ILE A 31 -6.41 -16.58 0.98
CA ILE A 31 -6.88 -17.95 1.27
C ILE A 31 -6.33 -18.94 0.24
N LEU A 32 -6.40 -18.61 -1.05
CA LEU A 32 -5.85 -19.44 -2.12
C LEU A 32 -4.32 -19.56 -2.03
N MET A 33 -3.62 -18.48 -1.66
CA MET A 33 -2.18 -18.53 -1.42
C MET A 33 -1.84 -19.50 -0.29
N ALA A 34 -2.55 -19.43 0.85
CA ALA A 34 -2.38 -20.37 1.94
C ALA A 34 -2.65 -21.82 1.50
N GLN A 35 -3.69 -22.04 0.70
CA GLN A 35 -4.04 -23.37 0.17
C GLN A 35 -2.98 -23.95 -0.78
N VAL A 36 -2.35 -23.11 -1.63
CA VAL A 36 -1.43 -23.55 -2.69
C VAL A 36 0.01 -23.54 -2.22
N LEU A 37 0.47 -22.46 -1.56
CA LEU A 37 1.84 -22.28 -1.10
C LEU A 37 2.08 -22.82 0.32
N GLY A 38 1.00 -23.04 1.08
CA GLY A 38 1.10 -23.39 2.50
C GLY A 38 1.48 -22.22 3.38
N GLY A 39 2.02 -22.53 4.58
CA GLY A 39 2.52 -21.55 5.54
C GLY A 39 4.02 -21.70 5.83
N GLY A 40 4.73 -22.60 5.13
CA GLY A 40 6.13 -22.92 5.35
C GLY A 40 7.11 -22.12 4.50
N ALA A 41 8.24 -22.75 4.21
CA ALA A 41 9.38 -22.18 3.49
C ALA A 41 9.03 -21.49 2.16
N VAL A 42 8.15 -22.10 1.37
CA VAL A 42 7.71 -21.58 0.07
C VAL A 42 6.91 -20.29 0.22
N ALA A 43 5.94 -20.27 1.15
CA ALA A 43 5.12 -19.11 1.42
C ALA A 43 5.94 -17.97 2.05
N SER A 44 6.90 -18.28 2.91
CA SER A 44 7.81 -17.29 3.51
C SER A 44 8.73 -16.67 2.47
N ALA A 45 9.31 -17.47 1.56
CA ALA A 45 10.13 -16.97 0.45
C ALA A 45 9.33 -16.02 -0.46
N TRP A 46 8.09 -16.37 -0.79
CA TRP A 46 7.19 -15.51 -1.56
C TRP A 46 6.86 -14.21 -0.82
N SER A 47 6.45 -14.31 0.46
CA SER A 47 6.04 -13.16 1.27
C SER A 47 7.19 -12.17 1.41
N PHE A 48 8.41 -12.64 1.64
CA PHE A 48 9.60 -11.81 1.70
C PHE A 48 9.91 -11.15 0.34
N ALA A 49 9.89 -11.90 -0.75
CA ALA A 49 10.20 -11.35 -2.07
C ALA A 49 9.20 -10.26 -2.50
N ILE A 50 7.88 -10.47 -2.31
CA ILE A 50 6.84 -9.51 -2.68
C ILE A 50 6.77 -8.31 -1.73
N MET A 51 7.32 -8.41 -0.52
CA MET A 51 7.40 -7.29 0.40
C MET A 51 8.23 -6.14 -0.18
N ILE A 52 9.31 -6.43 -0.91
CA ILE A 52 10.22 -5.40 -1.45
C ILE A 52 9.49 -4.46 -2.42
N PRO A 53 8.80 -4.91 -3.48
CA PRO A 53 7.98 -4.03 -4.32
C PRO A 53 6.88 -3.29 -3.54
N ASN A 54 6.26 -3.95 -2.55
CA ASN A 54 5.26 -3.31 -1.70
C ASN A 54 5.84 -2.18 -0.82
N LEU A 55 7.09 -2.30 -0.40
CA LEU A 55 7.82 -1.23 0.29
C LEU A 55 7.94 0.00 -0.61
N PHE A 56 8.39 -0.17 -1.85
CA PHE A 56 8.45 0.92 -2.83
C PHE A 56 7.07 1.54 -3.08
N ARG A 57 6.02 0.74 -3.21
CA ARG A 57 4.64 1.20 -3.35
C ARG A 57 4.21 2.09 -2.18
N ARG A 58 4.51 1.67 -0.94
CA ARG A 58 4.11 2.41 0.27
C ARG A 58 4.89 3.72 0.41
N VAL A 59 6.18 3.73 0.07
CA VAL A 59 7.01 4.94 0.13
C VAL A 59 6.65 5.89 -0.99
N PHE A 60 6.71 5.44 -2.23
CA PHE A 60 6.59 6.31 -3.41
C PHE A 60 5.15 6.35 -3.96
N GLY A 61 4.46 5.22 -4.08
CA GLY A 61 3.14 5.16 -4.73
C GLY A 61 2.04 5.83 -3.90
N GLU A 62 1.85 5.40 -2.68
CA GLU A 62 0.73 5.82 -1.83
C GLU A 62 1.15 6.87 -0.78
N GLY A 63 2.41 6.81 -0.31
CA GLY A 63 2.86 7.61 0.83
C GLY A 63 3.22 9.05 0.47
N LEU A 64 4.02 9.25 -0.57
CA LEU A 64 4.62 10.56 -0.87
C LEU A 64 4.10 11.19 -2.16
N LEU A 65 4.00 10.41 -3.24
CA LEU A 65 3.67 10.97 -4.55
C LEU A 65 2.23 11.48 -4.62
N GLY A 66 1.26 10.78 -4.03
CA GLY A 66 -0.13 11.21 -4.04
C GLY A 66 -0.36 12.58 -3.41
N PRO A 67 0.00 12.76 -2.12
CA PRO A 67 -0.12 14.05 -1.42
C PRO A 67 0.64 15.21 -2.06
N VAL A 68 1.75 14.96 -2.75
CA VAL A 68 2.56 15.99 -3.42
C VAL A 68 2.06 16.27 -4.84
N LEU A 69 1.81 15.22 -5.64
CA LEU A 69 1.48 15.38 -7.06
C LEU A 69 0.06 15.93 -7.27
N VAL A 70 -0.92 15.54 -6.46
CA VAL A 70 -2.30 16.01 -6.66
C VAL A 70 -2.41 17.54 -6.52
N PRO A 71 -1.92 18.18 -5.44
CA PRO A 71 -1.92 19.64 -5.34
C PRO A 71 -1.08 20.31 -6.42
N LEU A 72 0.12 19.78 -6.69
CA LEU A 72 1.05 20.34 -7.68
C LEU A 72 0.42 20.38 -9.08
N ILE A 73 -0.15 19.27 -9.53
CA ILE A 73 -0.80 19.18 -10.84
C ILE A 73 -2.05 20.08 -10.89
N THR A 74 -2.87 20.07 -9.83
CA THR A 74 -4.09 20.90 -9.77
C THR A 74 -3.74 22.38 -9.86
N GLN A 75 -2.74 22.84 -9.09
CA GLN A 75 -2.28 24.21 -9.13
C GLN A 75 -1.65 24.58 -10.50
N SER A 76 -0.92 23.67 -11.11
CA SER A 76 -0.33 23.87 -12.44
C SER A 76 -1.43 24.00 -13.51
N ILE A 77 -2.51 23.19 -13.42
CA ILE A 77 -3.65 23.29 -14.33
C ILE A 77 -4.34 24.66 -14.19
N GLU A 78 -4.53 25.13 -12.96
CA GLU A 78 -5.21 26.41 -12.69
C GLU A 78 -4.40 27.63 -13.10
N LYS A 79 -3.07 27.61 -12.84
CA LYS A 79 -2.19 28.78 -13.13
C LYS A 79 -1.69 28.80 -14.56
N ASN A 80 -1.27 27.66 -15.10
CA ASN A 80 -0.48 27.57 -16.35
C ASN A 80 -1.20 26.81 -17.46
N GLY A 81 -2.40 26.31 -17.19
CA GLY A 81 -3.18 25.52 -18.11
C GLY A 81 -2.77 24.04 -18.17
N LYS A 82 -3.65 23.24 -18.82
CA LYS A 82 -3.55 21.79 -18.83
C LYS A 82 -2.32 21.24 -19.55
N ASP A 83 -1.85 21.92 -20.60
CA ASP A 83 -0.68 21.51 -21.39
C ASP A 83 0.63 21.69 -20.61
N SER A 84 0.75 22.77 -19.85
CA SER A 84 1.90 22.98 -18.96
C SER A 84 1.95 21.93 -17.83
N ALA A 85 0.83 21.68 -17.19
CA ALA A 85 0.72 20.64 -16.16
C ALA A 85 1.04 19.24 -16.71
N ARG A 86 0.60 18.93 -17.93
CA ARG A 86 0.93 17.68 -18.61
C ARG A 86 2.44 17.52 -18.85
N ASN A 87 3.10 18.57 -19.33
CA ASN A 87 4.55 18.54 -19.58
C ASN A 87 5.32 18.39 -18.26
N GLN A 88 4.93 19.12 -17.21
CA GLN A 88 5.49 18.99 -15.86
C GLN A 88 5.34 17.56 -15.34
N PHE A 89 4.14 16.99 -15.41
CA PHE A 89 3.90 15.62 -15.00
C PHE A 89 4.73 14.62 -15.82
N SER A 90 4.83 14.81 -17.15
CA SER A 90 5.62 13.93 -18.01
C SER A 90 7.10 13.94 -17.63
N THR A 91 7.66 15.11 -17.31
CA THR A 91 9.03 15.25 -16.82
C THR A 91 9.24 14.43 -15.53
N ILE A 92 8.37 14.61 -14.54
CA ILE A 92 8.45 13.91 -13.26
C ILE A 92 8.30 12.39 -13.46
N PHE A 93 7.36 11.97 -14.31
CA PHE A 93 7.10 10.57 -14.62
C PHE A 93 8.32 9.88 -15.26
N MET A 94 8.98 10.54 -16.20
CA MET A 94 10.20 10.03 -16.87
C MET A 94 11.37 9.87 -15.88
N TRP A 95 11.64 10.88 -15.05
CA TRP A 95 12.70 10.81 -14.06
C TRP A 95 12.44 9.74 -12.99
N MET A 96 11.20 9.65 -12.51
CA MET A 96 10.83 8.59 -11.56
C MET A 96 10.94 7.20 -12.17
N SER A 97 10.57 7.03 -13.44
CA SER A 97 10.77 5.76 -14.16
C SER A 97 12.25 5.36 -14.18
N LEU A 98 13.14 6.31 -14.48
CA LEU A 98 14.58 6.06 -14.49
C LEU A 98 15.11 5.69 -13.10
N ILE A 99 14.73 6.45 -12.07
CA ILE A 99 15.15 6.19 -10.67
C ILE A 99 14.69 4.79 -10.23
N LEU A 100 13.42 4.46 -10.48
CA LEU A 100 12.86 3.15 -10.12
C LEU A 100 13.54 1.99 -10.90
N CYS A 101 13.91 2.20 -12.17
CA CYS A 101 14.67 1.23 -12.94
C CYS A 101 16.05 1.00 -12.31
N VAL A 102 16.78 2.06 -11.98
CA VAL A 102 18.09 1.97 -11.33
C VAL A 102 17.98 1.27 -9.97
N CYS A 103 16.99 1.65 -9.14
CA CYS A 103 16.74 0.99 -7.86
C CYS A 103 16.40 -0.50 -8.03
N SER A 104 15.56 -0.84 -9.02
CA SER A 104 15.20 -2.23 -9.33
C SER A 104 16.42 -3.06 -9.72
N ILE A 105 17.27 -2.54 -10.58
CA ILE A 105 18.52 -3.19 -10.99
C ILE A 105 19.45 -3.36 -9.79
N ALA A 106 19.61 -2.32 -8.96
CA ALA A 106 20.48 -2.38 -7.78
C ALA A 106 20.01 -3.44 -6.78
N VAL A 107 18.72 -3.47 -6.44
CA VAL A 107 18.15 -4.44 -5.51
C VAL A 107 18.25 -5.86 -6.06
N SER A 108 17.98 -6.06 -7.36
CA SER A 108 18.13 -7.35 -8.03
C SER A 108 19.59 -7.80 -8.03
N GLY A 109 20.51 -6.90 -8.31
CA GLY A 109 21.97 -7.17 -8.29
C GLY A 109 22.46 -7.57 -6.89
N ILE A 110 22.04 -6.83 -5.84
CA ILE A 110 22.36 -7.17 -4.45
C ILE A 110 21.85 -8.57 -4.11
N SER A 111 20.61 -8.90 -4.50
CA SER A 111 20.04 -10.22 -4.22
C SER A 111 20.83 -11.36 -4.87
N VAL A 112 21.27 -11.17 -6.12
CA VAL A 112 22.10 -12.16 -6.83
C VAL A 112 23.49 -12.31 -6.18
N LEU A 113 24.08 -11.20 -5.71
CA LEU A 113 25.38 -11.21 -5.03
C LEU A 113 25.31 -11.87 -3.64
N VAL A 114 24.19 -11.73 -2.94
CA VAL A 114 24.01 -12.32 -1.60
C VAL A 114 23.66 -13.81 -1.68
N GLN A 115 23.02 -14.26 -2.76
CA GLN A 115 22.57 -15.65 -2.92
C GLN A 115 23.65 -16.71 -2.62
N PRO A 116 24.92 -16.61 -3.07
CA PRO A 116 25.95 -17.62 -2.79
C PRO A 116 26.34 -17.74 -1.32
N PHE A 117 26.05 -16.73 -0.50
CA PHE A 117 26.37 -16.71 0.94
C PHE A 117 25.23 -17.23 1.82
N VAL A 118 24.16 -17.70 1.21
CA VAL A 118 22.97 -18.18 1.90
C VAL A 118 22.82 -19.68 1.69
N GLU A 119 22.79 -20.44 2.78
CA GLU A 119 22.74 -21.91 2.74
C GLU A 119 21.31 -22.47 2.85
N GLN A 120 20.42 -21.75 3.55
CA GLN A 120 19.07 -22.26 3.83
C GLN A 120 18.17 -22.16 2.60
N GLU A 121 17.53 -23.26 2.23
CA GLU A 121 16.73 -23.41 1.01
C GLU A 121 15.69 -22.29 0.81
N HIS A 122 14.93 -21.95 1.87
CA HIS A 122 13.89 -20.89 1.76
C HIS A 122 14.48 -19.49 1.52
N LYS A 123 15.68 -19.22 2.03
CA LYS A 123 16.38 -17.94 1.80
C LYS A 123 16.96 -17.88 0.40
N VAL A 124 17.52 -18.99 -0.08
CA VAL A 124 18.00 -19.12 -1.47
C VAL A 124 16.82 -18.89 -2.43
N LEU A 125 15.68 -19.52 -2.15
CA LEU A 125 14.47 -19.35 -2.95
C LEU A 125 13.99 -17.90 -2.95
N ALA A 126 14.03 -17.21 -1.80
CA ALA A 126 13.69 -15.78 -1.70
C ALA A 126 14.65 -14.93 -2.55
N CYS A 127 15.98 -15.16 -2.45
CA CYS A 127 16.97 -14.46 -3.26
C CYS A 127 16.79 -14.68 -4.77
N GLN A 128 16.41 -15.87 -5.20
CA GLN A 128 16.13 -16.17 -6.62
C GLN A 128 14.86 -15.47 -7.13
N LEU A 129 13.87 -15.25 -6.26
CA LEU A 129 12.60 -14.60 -6.63
C LEU A 129 12.70 -13.08 -6.69
N ILE A 130 13.54 -12.46 -5.88
CA ILE A 130 13.68 -11.00 -5.81
C ILE A 130 13.94 -10.38 -7.20
N PRO A 131 14.91 -10.84 -8.03
CA PRO A 131 15.14 -10.27 -9.35
C PRO A 131 13.94 -10.37 -10.30
N LEU A 132 13.10 -11.40 -10.10
CA LEU A 132 11.88 -11.58 -10.88
C LEU A 132 10.74 -10.63 -10.45
N VAL A 133 10.60 -10.41 -9.14
CA VAL A 133 9.43 -9.69 -8.58
C VAL A 133 9.70 -8.20 -8.40
N VAL A 134 10.94 -7.80 -8.13
CA VAL A 134 11.31 -6.40 -7.89
C VAL A 134 10.97 -5.46 -9.06
N PRO A 135 11.09 -5.83 -10.36
CA PRO A 135 10.67 -4.97 -11.46
C PRO A 135 9.20 -4.50 -11.37
N TYR A 136 8.36 -5.22 -10.64
CA TYR A 136 6.98 -4.79 -10.36
C TYR A 136 6.90 -3.46 -9.61
N CYS A 137 7.95 -3.08 -8.84
CA CYS A 137 7.98 -1.80 -8.14
C CYS A 137 7.89 -0.61 -9.12
N ILE A 138 8.44 -0.75 -10.33
CA ILE A 138 8.38 0.27 -11.39
C ILE A 138 6.91 0.49 -11.78
N PHE A 139 6.22 -0.59 -12.14
CA PHE A 139 4.83 -0.51 -12.58
C PHE A 139 3.94 0.08 -11.50
N ILE A 140 3.99 -0.45 -10.28
CA ILE A 140 3.07 -0.03 -9.22
C ILE A 140 3.28 1.42 -8.76
N CYS A 141 4.53 1.91 -8.75
CA CYS A 141 4.81 3.31 -8.44
C CYS A 141 4.34 4.24 -9.57
N LEU A 142 4.56 3.86 -10.84
CA LEU A 142 4.09 4.63 -12.00
C LEU A 142 2.55 4.65 -12.08
N ILE A 143 1.88 3.56 -11.74
CA ILE A 143 0.42 3.49 -11.59
C ILE A 143 -0.06 4.46 -10.52
N GLY A 144 0.62 4.52 -9.36
CA GLY A 144 0.31 5.47 -8.29
C GLY A 144 0.42 6.92 -8.73
N MET A 145 1.48 7.26 -9.48
CA MET A 145 1.66 8.60 -10.07
C MET A 145 0.55 8.94 -11.07
N ALA A 146 0.28 8.04 -12.01
CA ALA A 146 -0.76 8.22 -13.02
C ALA A 146 -2.17 8.32 -12.39
N THR A 147 -2.42 7.56 -11.31
CA THR A 147 -3.62 7.69 -10.48
C THR A 147 -3.72 9.07 -9.84
N SER A 148 -2.61 9.62 -9.33
CA SER A 148 -2.59 10.98 -8.76
C SER A 148 -2.94 12.04 -9.80
N ALA A 149 -2.44 11.89 -11.04
CA ALA A 149 -2.82 12.76 -12.15
C ALA A 149 -4.32 12.65 -12.51
N LEU A 150 -4.89 11.44 -12.54
CA LEU A 150 -6.33 11.24 -12.75
C LEU A 150 -7.16 11.83 -11.61
N ASN A 151 -6.71 11.72 -10.37
CA ASN A 151 -7.35 12.31 -9.21
C ASN A 151 -7.39 13.85 -9.30
N SER A 152 -6.33 14.48 -9.80
CA SER A 152 -6.29 15.93 -10.09
C SER A 152 -7.31 16.33 -11.16
N LEU A 153 -7.65 15.40 -12.07
CA LEU A 153 -8.71 15.56 -13.07
C LEU A 153 -10.09 15.15 -12.56
N ARG A 154 -10.24 14.85 -11.27
CA ARG A 154 -11.48 14.39 -10.60
C ARG A 154 -12.01 13.03 -11.09
N VAL A 155 -11.11 12.16 -11.54
CA VAL A 155 -11.43 10.80 -12.00
C VAL A 155 -10.95 9.81 -10.93
N PHE A 156 -11.84 9.30 -10.09
CA PHE A 156 -11.49 8.46 -8.94
C PHE A 156 -11.88 6.99 -9.10
N PHE A 157 -12.98 6.70 -9.79
CA PHE A 157 -13.54 5.35 -9.88
C PHE A 157 -12.67 4.39 -10.70
N LEU A 158 -12.21 4.84 -11.85
CA LEU A 158 -11.45 3.99 -12.79
C LEU A 158 -10.13 3.46 -12.18
N PRO A 159 -9.30 4.27 -11.51
CA PRO A 159 -8.11 3.76 -10.84
C PRO A 159 -8.41 2.69 -9.78
N ALA A 160 -9.55 2.81 -9.07
CA ALA A 160 -9.95 1.83 -8.08
C ALA A 160 -10.31 0.47 -8.69
N VAL A 161 -10.90 0.46 -9.90
CA VAL A 161 -11.22 -0.79 -10.63
C VAL A 161 -9.96 -1.44 -11.20
N VAL A 162 -9.01 -0.66 -11.69
CA VAL A 162 -7.75 -1.18 -12.24
C VAL A 162 -6.99 -2.02 -11.22
N SER A 163 -6.98 -1.63 -9.95
CA SER A 163 -6.32 -2.38 -8.86
C SER A 163 -6.89 -3.79 -8.62
N LEU A 164 -8.04 -4.14 -9.21
CA LEU A 164 -8.59 -5.51 -9.15
C LEU A 164 -7.78 -6.48 -10.02
N LEU A 165 -7.11 -6.00 -11.06
CA LEU A 165 -6.37 -6.83 -12.02
C LEU A 165 -5.27 -7.65 -11.33
N LEU A 166 -4.56 -7.07 -10.38
CA LEU A 166 -3.56 -7.81 -9.60
C LEU A 166 -4.18 -9.05 -8.95
N ASN A 167 -5.32 -8.86 -8.28
CA ASN A 167 -5.98 -9.99 -7.61
C ASN A 167 -6.46 -11.03 -8.62
N ILE A 168 -7.02 -10.62 -9.74
CA ILE A 168 -7.53 -11.52 -10.80
C ILE A 168 -6.37 -12.31 -11.42
N CYS A 169 -5.26 -11.66 -11.79
CA CYS A 169 -4.08 -12.33 -12.36
C CYS A 169 -3.46 -13.32 -11.38
N MET A 170 -3.32 -12.94 -10.10
CA MET A 170 -2.76 -13.82 -9.08
C MET A 170 -3.69 -15.00 -8.78
N ILE A 171 -5.01 -14.78 -8.66
CA ILE A 171 -5.98 -15.87 -8.48
C ILE A 171 -5.93 -16.81 -9.68
N GLY A 172 -5.87 -16.29 -10.90
CA GLY A 172 -5.70 -17.09 -12.10
C GLY A 172 -4.42 -17.94 -12.09
N ALA A 173 -3.29 -17.36 -11.69
CA ALA A 173 -2.04 -18.09 -11.56
C ALA A 173 -2.11 -19.18 -10.48
N LEU A 174 -2.70 -18.88 -9.31
CA LEU A 174 -2.85 -19.83 -8.22
C LEU A 174 -3.75 -21.02 -8.60
N LEU A 175 -4.80 -20.80 -9.38
CA LEU A 175 -5.75 -21.85 -9.79
C LEU A 175 -5.25 -22.67 -10.98
N PHE A 176 -4.58 -22.06 -11.94
CA PHE A 176 -4.27 -22.72 -13.22
C PHE A 176 -2.79 -23.02 -13.46
N LEU A 177 -1.88 -22.17 -12.96
CA LEU A 177 -0.43 -22.30 -13.20
C LEU A 177 0.28 -23.00 -12.06
N CYS A 178 0.09 -22.54 -10.83
CA CYS A 178 0.79 -23.10 -9.66
C CYS A 178 0.56 -24.61 -9.46
N PRO A 179 -0.64 -25.17 -9.65
CA PRO A 179 -0.86 -26.61 -9.48
C PRO A 179 -0.05 -27.49 -10.44
N ARG A 180 0.38 -26.95 -11.59
CA ARG A 180 1.20 -27.67 -12.58
C ARG A 180 2.66 -27.84 -12.15
N PHE A 181 3.11 -27.05 -11.16
CA PHE A 181 4.50 -27.02 -10.71
C PHE A 181 4.64 -27.31 -9.21
N ARG A 182 3.74 -28.11 -8.64
CA ARG A 182 3.73 -28.42 -7.19
C ARG A 182 5.06 -28.97 -6.67
N ASP A 183 5.71 -29.80 -7.45
CA ASP A 183 6.97 -30.44 -7.09
C ASP A 183 8.22 -29.58 -7.38
N GLN A 184 8.02 -28.37 -7.92
CA GLN A 184 9.08 -27.46 -8.31
C GLN A 184 8.83 -26.06 -7.72
N PRO A 185 9.21 -25.84 -6.45
CA PRO A 185 8.88 -24.59 -5.71
C PRO A 185 9.28 -23.32 -6.46
N PHE A 186 10.47 -23.28 -7.04
CA PHE A 186 10.94 -22.13 -7.80
C PHE A 186 10.06 -21.83 -9.03
N ARG A 187 9.68 -22.85 -9.82
CA ARG A 187 8.82 -22.67 -10.99
C ARG A 187 7.40 -22.24 -10.60
N MET A 188 6.89 -22.82 -9.52
CA MET A 188 5.59 -22.45 -8.97
C MET A 188 5.57 -20.97 -8.56
N LEU A 189 6.56 -20.51 -7.80
CA LEU A 189 6.66 -19.12 -7.37
C LEU A 189 7.02 -18.17 -8.52
N SER A 190 7.81 -18.61 -9.50
CA SER A 190 8.10 -17.84 -10.70
C SER A 190 6.83 -17.62 -11.54
N SER A 191 5.95 -18.61 -11.66
CA SER A 191 4.67 -18.44 -12.37
C SER A 191 3.78 -17.39 -11.69
N LEU A 192 3.80 -17.34 -10.35
CA LEU A 192 3.10 -16.31 -9.58
C LEU A 192 3.78 -14.94 -9.76
N GLY A 193 5.10 -14.87 -9.76
CA GLY A 193 5.87 -13.65 -10.06
C GLY A 193 5.57 -13.07 -11.44
N TYR A 194 5.52 -13.91 -12.46
CA TYR A 194 5.11 -13.48 -13.82
C TYR A 194 3.68 -12.96 -13.86
N SER A 195 2.77 -13.54 -13.09
CA SER A 195 1.38 -13.04 -13.00
C SER A 195 1.30 -11.64 -12.39
N VAL A 196 2.15 -11.36 -11.39
CA VAL A 196 2.27 -10.03 -10.77
C VAL A 196 2.84 -9.02 -11.78
N LEU A 197 3.89 -9.38 -12.53
CA LEU A 197 4.44 -8.52 -13.58
C LEU A 197 3.42 -8.24 -14.68
N LEU A 198 2.71 -9.28 -15.13
CA LEU A 198 1.66 -9.14 -16.14
C LEU A 198 0.56 -8.19 -15.67
N SER A 199 0.12 -8.33 -14.42
CA SER A 199 -0.89 -7.42 -13.86
C SER A 199 -0.39 -5.98 -13.86
N GLY A 200 0.86 -5.74 -13.44
CA GLY A 200 1.46 -4.41 -13.42
C GLY A 200 1.54 -3.76 -14.82
N ILE A 201 1.90 -4.53 -15.82
CA ILE A 201 1.90 -4.08 -17.22
C ILE A 201 0.48 -3.72 -17.68
N LEU A 202 -0.49 -4.61 -17.45
CA LEU A 202 -1.88 -4.38 -17.83
C LEU A 202 -2.49 -3.17 -17.12
N GLU A 203 -2.25 -3.05 -15.82
CA GLU A 203 -2.72 -1.92 -15.01
C GLU A 203 -2.12 -0.60 -15.51
N LEU A 204 -0.81 -0.56 -15.79
CA LEU A 204 -0.15 0.63 -16.31
C LEU A 204 -0.69 1.02 -17.69
N ILE A 205 -0.85 0.07 -18.60
CA ILE A 205 -1.41 0.32 -19.93
C ILE A 205 -2.83 0.92 -19.79
N LEU A 206 -3.69 0.32 -18.98
CA LEU A 206 -5.06 0.80 -18.82
C LEU A 206 -5.09 2.23 -18.24
N ILE A 207 -4.27 2.51 -17.24
CA ILE A 207 -4.26 3.83 -16.61
C ILE A 207 -3.69 4.92 -17.57
N LEU A 208 -2.71 4.56 -18.41
CA LEU A 208 -2.19 5.45 -19.46
C LEU A 208 -3.21 5.70 -20.56
N ILE A 209 -4.00 4.68 -20.95
CA ILE A 209 -5.14 4.86 -21.85
C ILE A 209 -6.16 5.83 -21.25
N MET A 210 -6.46 5.71 -19.95
CA MET A 210 -7.37 6.63 -19.25
C MET A 210 -6.86 8.06 -19.24
N LEU A 211 -5.56 8.28 -19.00
CA LEU A 211 -4.95 9.60 -19.11
C LEU A 211 -5.10 10.18 -20.53
N LYS A 212 -4.89 9.35 -21.56
CA LYS A 212 -5.08 9.77 -22.97
C LYS A 212 -6.53 10.16 -23.26
N VAL A 213 -7.51 9.37 -22.81
CA VAL A 213 -8.95 9.67 -22.96
C VAL A 213 -9.31 11.01 -22.31
N HIS A 214 -8.72 11.34 -21.18
CA HIS A 214 -8.93 12.61 -20.50
C HIS A 214 -8.04 13.75 -21.03
N ARG A 215 -7.43 13.59 -22.19
CA ARG A 215 -6.55 14.57 -22.84
C ARG A 215 -5.37 15.01 -21.94
N PHE A 216 -4.80 14.06 -21.21
CA PHE A 216 -3.64 14.26 -20.35
C PHE A 216 -2.55 13.20 -20.65
N GLN A 217 -2.32 12.96 -21.95
CA GLN A 217 -1.34 11.98 -22.41
C GLN A 217 0.08 12.43 -22.11
N LEU A 218 0.95 11.48 -21.73
CA LEU A 218 2.36 11.74 -21.49
C LEU A 218 3.06 12.17 -22.79
N SER A 219 3.93 13.17 -22.69
CA SER A 219 4.81 13.62 -23.77
C SER A 219 6.25 13.19 -23.47
N PHE A 220 6.72 12.17 -24.18
CA PHE A 220 8.09 11.67 -24.07
C PHE A 220 9.01 12.45 -25.04
N THR A 221 9.45 13.64 -24.61
CA THR A 221 10.33 14.49 -25.41
C THR A 221 11.66 14.64 -24.69
N TRP A 222 12.77 14.60 -25.42
CA TRP A 222 14.11 14.78 -24.86
C TRP A 222 14.27 16.12 -24.11
N SER A 223 13.53 17.15 -24.53
CA SER A 223 13.47 18.44 -23.84
C SER A 223 12.93 18.33 -22.41
N ASN A 224 12.04 17.36 -22.12
CA ASN A 224 11.51 17.14 -20.80
C ASN A 224 12.59 16.62 -19.82
N PHE A 225 13.56 15.84 -20.29
CA PHE A 225 14.70 15.40 -19.48
C PHE A 225 15.58 16.56 -19.01
N ARG A 226 15.64 17.66 -19.74
CA ARG A 226 16.45 18.82 -19.39
C ARG A 226 15.77 19.78 -18.39
N ARG A 227 14.48 19.58 -18.11
CA ARG A 227 13.71 20.43 -17.17
C ARG A 227 13.90 19.99 -15.72
N THR A 228 15.10 20.10 -15.20
CA THR A 228 15.44 19.68 -13.82
C THR A 228 14.81 20.53 -12.72
N GLY A 229 14.39 21.76 -13.02
CA GLY A 229 13.75 22.67 -12.05
C GLY A 229 12.45 22.12 -11.46
N GLU A 230 11.62 21.49 -12.30
CA GLU A 230 10.35 20.87 -11.89
C GLU A 230 10.59 19.67 -10.94
N LEU A 231 11.63 18.89 -11.22
CA LEU A 231 12.05 17.79 -10.36
C LEU A 231 12.55 18.27 -8.99
N LYS A 232 13.31 19.36 -8.96
CA LYS A 232 13.82 19.96 -7.71
C LYS A 232 12.67 20.40 -6.79
N GLU A 233 11.61 20.95 -7.34
CA GLU A 233 10.42 21.34 -6.57
C GLU A 233 9.74 20.12 -5.95
N VAL A 234 9.54 19.06 -6.72
CA VAL A 234 8.94 17.80 -6.22
C VAL A 234 9.82 17.21 -5.10
N TRP A 235 11.13 17.12 -5.29
CA TRP A 235 12.03 16.61 -4.27
C TRP A 235 12.01 17.44 -2.99
N ARG A 236 11.96 18.77 -3.10
CA ARG A 236 11.87 19.66 -1.93
C ARG A 236 10.60 19.39 -1.12
N LEU A 237 9.48 19.14 -1.80
CA LEU A 237 8.21 18.84 -1.15
C LEU A 237 8.15 17.40 -0.59
N MET A 238 8.81 16.45 -1.23
CA MET A 238 8.83 15.05 -0.81
C MET A 238 9.82 14.77 0.33
N LEU A 239 10.96 15.47 0.36
CA LEU A 239 12.08 15.13 1.24
C LEU A 239 11.72 15.06 2.74
N PRO A 240 10.93 16.00 3.32
CA PRO A 240 10.54 15.91 4.72
C PRO A 240 9.69 14.67 5.04
N GLY A 241 8.76 14.32 4.15
CA GLY A 241 7.91 13.12 4.31
C GLY A 241 8.65 11.81 4.05
N LEU A 242 9.70 11.85 3.23
CA LEU A 242 10.49 10.69 2.85
C LEU A 242 11.18 10.05 4.07
N PHE A 243 11.78 10.86 4.94
CA PHE A 243 12.44 10.36 6.15
C PHE A 243 11.48 9.56 7.04
N GLY A 244 10.27 10.07 7.30
CA GLY A 244 9.27 9.37 8.11
C GLY A 244 8.76 8.09 7.43
N ALA A 245 8.46 8.16 6.14
CA ALA A 245 7.97 7.00 5.38
C ALA A 245 9.04 5.91 5.27
N VAL A 246 10.29 6.27 4.96
CA VAL A 246 11.41 5.34 4.85
C VAL A 246 11.75 4.71 6.19
N SER A 247 11.81 5.49 7.29
CA SER A 247 12.11 4.96 8.62
C SER A 247 11.12 3.87 9.04
N TYR A 248 9.82 4.08 8.80
CA TYR A 248 8.81 3.06 9.08
C TYR A 248 8.99 1.81 8.20
N GLN A 249 9.28 1.99 6.91
CA GLN A 249 9.46 0.85 6.01
C GLN A 249 10.76 0.08 6.28
N LEU A 250 11.81 0.74 6.72
CA LEU A 250 13.05 0.09 7.18
C LEU A 250 12.80 -0.76 8.42
N SER A 251 11.96 -0.31 9.35
CA SER A 251 11.54 -1.12 10.50
C SER A 251 10.82 -2.38 10.05
N VAL A 252 9.85 -2.26 9.12
CA VAL A 252 9.14 -3.42 8.57
C VAL A 252 10.10 -4.38 7.85
N LEU A 253 11.06 -3.85 7.07
CA LEU A 253 12.07 -4.66 6.40
C LEU A 253 12.96 -5.40 7.39
N ALA A 254 13.37 -4.75 8.47
CA ALA A 254 14.17 -5.37 9.53
C ALA A 254 13.39 -6.50 10.22
N ASP A 255 12.13 -6.27 10.57
CA ASP A 255 11.25 -7.25 11.22
C ASP A 255 11.09 -8.50 10.34
N GLU A 256 10.79 -8.33 9.06
CA GLU A 256 10.63 -9.43 8.11
C GLU A 256 11.96 -10.16 7.83
N THR A 257 13.07 -9.42 7.79
CA THR A 257 14.40 -10.01 7.64
C THR A 257 14.75 -10.86 8.86
N ILE A 258 14.54 -10.34 10.07
CA ILE A 258 14.74 -11.10 11.31
C ILE A 258 13.85 -12.35 11.31
N ALA A 259 12.57 -12.21 10.95
CA ALA A 259 11.64 -13.33 10.87
C ALA A 259 12.14 -14.42 9.89
N LEU A 260 12.66 -14.03 8.73
CA LEU A 260 13.24 -14.96 7.74
C LEU A 260 14.45 -15.75 8.29
N TRP A 261 15.19 -15.16 9.24
CA TRP A 261 16.34 -15.81 9.88
C TRP A 261 15.94 -16.72 11.04
N ILE A 262 14.79 -16.47 11.69
CA ILE A 262 14.33 -17.26 12.85
C ILE A 262 13.74 -18.60 12.41
N SER A 263 12.81 -18.60 11.43
CA SER A 263 12.07 -19.79 11.05
C SER A 263 11.59 -19.72 9.59
N PRO A 264 11.57 -20.86 8.87
CA PRO A 264 10.97 -20.92 7.55
C PRO A 264 9.46 -20.66 7.52
N TYR A 265 8.81 -20.61 8.69
CA TYR A 265 7.37 -20.31 8.84
C TYR A 265 7.10 -18.84 9.26
N ALA A 266 8.09 -18.16 9.85
CA ALA A 266 7.85 -16.91 10.57
C ALA A 266 7.32 -15.79 9.67
N VAL A 267 7.91 -15.58 8.48
CA VAL A 267 7.49 -14.52 7.55
C VAL A 267 6.05 -14.73 7.08
N SER A 268 5.70 -15.95 6.68
CA SER A 268 4.33 -16.28 6.25
C SER A 268 3.34 -16.19 7.40
N ALA A 269 3.72 -16.66 8.60
CA ALA A 269 2.89 -16.58 9.80
C ALA A 269 2.55 -15.14 10.16
N LEU A 270 3.54 -14.23 10.16
CA LEU A 270 3.33 -12.80 10.36
C LEU A 270 2.43 -12.21 9.25
N GLY A 271 2.67 -12.60 7.99
CA GLY A 271 1.89 -12.16 6.84
C GLY A 271 0.40 -12.51 6.95
N TYR A 272 0.06 -13.79 7.17
CA TYR A 272 -1.33 -14.27 7.30
C TYR A 272 -2.02 -13.68 8.53
N SER A 273 -1.35 -13.63 9.67
CA SER A 273 -1.89 -13.03 10.90
C SER A 273 -2.19 -11.54 10.72
N ASN A 274 -1.28 -10.79 10.13
CA ASN A 274 -1.47 -9.37 9.83
C ASN A 274 -2.65 -9.12 8.87
N ARG A 275 -2.84 -9.99 7.85
CA ARG A 275 -4.00 -9.92 6.95
C ARG A 275 -5.31 -10.07 7.69
N LEU A 276 -5.39 -11.07 8.58
CA LEU A 276 -6.61 -11.35 9.34
C LEU A 276 -6.98 -10.20 10.28
N ILE A 277 -6.00 -9.62 10.97
CA ILE A 277 -6.22 -8.46 11.86
C ILE A 277 -6.64 -7.21 11.08
N ASN A 278 -6.06 -6.99 9.90
CA ASN A 278 -6.40 -5.82 9.10
C ASN A 278 -7.81 -5.84 8.49
N LEU A 279 -8.49 -7.00 8.44
CA LEU A 279 -9.87 -7.08 7.96
C LEU A 279 -10.84 -6.27 8.83
N PRO A 280 -11.03 -6.60 10.13
CA PRO A 280 -11.95 -5.85 10.98
C PRO A 280 -11.49 -4.40 11.20
N ILE A 281 -10.19 -4.18 11.44
CA ILE A 281 -9.65 -2.82 11.61
C ILE A 281 -9.93 -1.97 10.37
N GLY A 282 -9.83 -2.54 9.17
CA GLY A 282 -10.12 -1.85 7.92
C GLY A 282 -11.57 -1.43 7.79
N VAL A 283 -12.53 -2.25 8.23
CA VAL A 283 -13.96 -1.93 8.22
C VAL A 283 -14.25 -0.78 9.21
N PHE A 284 -13.76 -0.90 10.43
CA PHE A 284 -13.98 0.11 11.47
C PHE A 284 -13.29 1.44 11.14
N ALA A 285 -12.04 1.41 10.66
CA ALA A 285 -11.32 2.63 10.30
C ALA A 285 -11.98 3.40 9.15
N VAL A 286 -12.62 2.71 8.20
CA VAL A 286 -13.38 3.35 7.13
C VAL A 286 -14.66 3.98 7.69
N ALA A 287 -15.43 3.25 8.50
CA ALA A 287 -16.66 3.76 9.09
C ALA A 287 -16.41 5.04 9.92
N PHE A 288 -15.43 5.00 10.83
CA PHE A 288 -15.06 6.18 11.63
C PHE A 288 -14.46 7.31 10.79
N GLY A 289 -13.58 6.98 9.83
CA GLY A 289 -12.92 7.98 8.99
C GLY A 289 -13.88 8.77 8.11
N THR A 290 -14.98 8.17 7.66
CA THR A 290 -15.97 8.85 6.82
C THR A 290 -16.87 9.80 7.60
N VAL A 291 -17.14 9.51 8.87
CA VAL A 291 -18.05 10.33 9.71
C VAL A 291 -17.27 11.40 10.47
N SER A 292 -16.20 11.03 11.16
CA SER A 292 -15.53 11.95 12.09
C SER A 292 -14.56 12.93 11.42
N LEU A 293 -13.95 12.58 10.28
CA LEU A 293 -12.96 13.44 9.62
C LEU A 293 -13.51 14.79 9.12
N PRO A 294 -14.67 14.85 8.42
CA PRO A 294 -15.22 16.13 7.96
C PRO A 294 -15.59 17.05 9.12
N GLU A 295 -16.19 16.51 10.20
CA GLU A 295 -16.56 17.27 11.38
C GLU A 295 -15.34 17.82 12.11
N MET A 296 -14.32 16.98 12.33
CA MET A 296 -13.09 17.43 12.98
C MET A 296 -12.32 18.45 12.14
N SER A 297 -12.34 18.34 10.81
CA SER A 297 -11.73 19.32 9.92
C SER A 297 -12.45 20.67 9.98
N ALA A 298 -13.78 20.67 10.07
CA ALA A 298 -14.57 21.89 10.21
C ALA A 298 -14.31 22.56 11.58
N MET A 299 -14.20 21.78 12.67
CA MET A 299 -13.85 22.30 14.00
C MET A 299 -12.44 22.91 14.03
N ALA A 300 -11.47 22.25 13.39
CA ALA A 300 -10.11 22.75 13.27
C ALA A 300 -10.05 24.10 12.53
N GLN A 301 -10.78 24.23 11.40
CA GLN A 301 -10.87 25.50 10.65
C GLN A 301 -11.51 26.61 11.46
N ARG A 302 -12.49 26.31 12.33
CA ARG A 302 -13.14 27.26 13.23
C ARG A 302 -12.31 27.56 14.47
N ARG A 303 -11.13 26.95 14.65
CA ARG A 303 -10.25 27.03 15.83
C ARG A 303 -10.97 26.62 17.13
N ASP A 304 -12.01 25.81 17.03
CA ASP A 304 -12.73 25.26 18.19
C ASP A 304 -11.98 24.00 18.68
N TYR A 305 -10.85 24.23 19.33
CA TYR A 305 -9.99 23.15 19.83
C TYR A 305 -10.64 22.35 20.96
N ARG A 306 -11.58 22.93 21.71
CA ARG A 306 -12.27 22.24 22.79
C ARG A 306 -13.19 21.16 22.24
N SER A 307 -14.10 21.52 21.34
CA SER A 307 -15.02 20.58 20.69
C SER A 307 -14.24 19.53 19.88
N LEU A 308 -13.12 19.90 19.28
CA LEU A 308 -12.25 19.01 18.54
C LEU A 308 -11.63 17.94 19.45
N VAL A 309 -11.15 18.32 20.64
CA VAL A 309 -10.57 17.40 21.63
C VAL A 309 -11.66 16.49 22.20
N GLU A 310 -12.82 17.04 22.56
CA GLU A 310 -13.97 16.27 23.07
C GLU A 310 -14.43 15.22 22.03
N THR A 311 -14.57 15.60 20.78
CA THR A 311 -14.94 14.70 19.67
C THR A 311 -13.88 13.62 19.45
N GLN A 312 -12.61 13.94 19.62
CA GLN A 312 -11.52 12.95 19.50
C GLN A 312 -11.59 11.93 20.66
N PHE A 313 -11.78 12.38 21.90
CA PHE A 313 -11.90 11.46 23.03
C PHE A 313 -13.15 10.58 22.91
N ALA A 314 -14.26 11.13 22.45
CA ALA A 314 -15.48 10.37 22.18
C ALA A 314 -15.21 9.29 21.11
N SER A 315 -14.59 9.66 19.99
CA SER A 315 -14.24 8.73 18.91
C SER A 315 -13.30 7.64 19.39
N MET A 316 -12.31 7.98 20.23
CA MET A 316 -11.38 7.03 20.85
C MET A 316 -12.11 6.05 21.76
N ARG A 317 -13.04 6.53 22.60
CA ARG A 317 -13.85 5.69 23.48
C ARG A 317 -14.71 4.69 22.70
N TYR A 318 -15.39 5.13 21.65
CA TYR A 318 -16.17 4.24 20.79
C TYR A 318 -15.30 3.22 20.08
N LEU A 319 -14.11 3.62 19.63
CA LEU A 319 -13.19 2.71 18.99
C LEU A 319 -12.66 1.65 19.96
N LEU A 320 -12.29 2.05 21.18
CA LEU A 320 -11.85 1.10 22.22
C LEU A 320 -12.98 0.15 22.62
N PHE A 321 -14.21 0.66 22.75
CA PHE A 321 -15.39 -0.16 23.02
C PHE A 321 -15.60 -1.27 21.98
N LEU A 322 -15.23 -1.02 20.74
CA LEU A 322 -15.37 -1.98 19.65
C LEU A 322 -14.14 -2.88 19.49
N THR A 323 -12.93 -2.31 19.66
CA THR A 323 -11.68 -3.05 19.44
C THR A 323 -11.26 -3.92 20.60
N VAL A 324 -11.63 -3.60 21.84
CA VAL A 324 -11.33 -4.43 23.01
C VAL A 324 -12.08 -5.78 22.98
N PRO A 325 -13.40 -5.84 22.73
CA PRO A 325 -14.09 -7.12 22.52
C PRO A 325 -13.55 -7.89 21.31
N LEU A 326 -13.21 -7.18 20.23
CA LEU A 326 -12.60 -7.82 19.06
C LEU A 326 -11.23 -8.44 19.39
N MET A 327 -10.39 -7.73 20.16
CA MET A 327 -9.12 -8.25 20.66
C MET A 327 -9.34 -9.53 21.47
N ALA A 328 -10.28 -9.51 22.42
CA ALA A 328 -10.61 -10.67 23.23
C ALA A 328 -11.11 -11.84 22.40
N PHE A 329 -12.02 -11.58 21.44
CA PHE A 329 -12.53 -12.58 20.52
C PHE A 329 -11.41 -13.22 19.67
N MET A 330 -10.60 -12.39 19.01
CA MET A 330 -9.51 -12.89 18.19
C MET A 330 -8.41 -13.58 19.01
N GLY A 331 -8.16 -13.14 20.24
CA GLY A 331 -7.21 -13.76 21.13
C GLY A 331 -7.68 -15.12 21.68
N LEU A 332 -8.97 -15.26 22.01
CA LEU A 332 -9.56 -16.52 22.47
C LEU A 332 -9.67 -17.56 21.35
N PHE A 333 -10.05 -17.13 20.16
CA PHE A 333 -10.29 -18.01 19.01
C PHE A 333 -9.17 -17.94 17.96
N HIS A 334 -7.95 -17.58 18.36
CA HIS A 334 -6.83 -17.37 17.42
C HIS A 334 -6.54 -18.62 16.56
N GLU A 335 -6.52 -19.82 17.16
CA GLU A 335 -6.28 -21.08 16.43
C GLU A 335 -7.47 -21.43 15.52
N ASP A 336 -8.70 -21.30 16.02
CA ASP A 336 -9.90 -21.61 15.26
C ASP A 336 -10.07 -20.69 14.05
N LEU A 337 -9.73 -19.42 14.20
CA LEU A 337 -9.75 -18.46 13.10
C LEU A 337 -8.72 -18.81 12.01
N ILE A 338 -7.49 -19.17 12.38
CA ILE A 338 -6.48 -19.61 11.41
C ILE A 338 -6.91 -20.92 10.76
N ARG A 339 -7.45 -21.85 11.53
CA ARG A 339 -7.98 -23.12 11.03
C ARG A 339 -9.12 -22.90 10.04
N LEU A 340 -10.05 -22.02 10.34
CA LEU A 340 -11.21 -21.71 9.51
C LEU A 340 -10.79 -21.10 8.16
N PHE A 341 -9.87 -20.16 8.16
CA PHE A 341 -9.54 -19.39 6.94
C PHE A 341 -8.41 -20.01 6.13
N PHE A 342 -7.37 -20.56 6.77
CA PHE A 342 -6.13 -20.93 6.09
C PHE A 342 -5.80 -22.42 6.13
N PHE A 343 -6.28 -23.20 7.11
CA PHE A 343 -5.93 -24.61 7.25
C PHE A 343 -6.60 -25.47 6.19
N ARG A 344 -6.02 -25.45 4.99
CA ARG A 344 -6.45 -26.28 3.84
C ARG A 344 -5.31 -26.44 2.82
N GLY A 345 -5.37 -27.52 2.04
CA GLY A 345 -4.37 -27.78 0.97
C GLY A 345 -2.97 -28.03 1.51
N ALA A 346 -2.03 -27.18 1.12
CA ALA A 346 -0.61 -27.26 1.52
C ALA A 346 -0.29 -26.64 2.90
N PHE A 347 -1.31 -26.09 3.59
CA PHE A 347 -1.11 -25.47 4.92
C PHE A 347 -1.02 -26.54 6.01
N ASP A 348 0.17 -26.79 6.52
CA ASP A 348 0.47 -27.86 7.46
C ASP A 348 0.14 -27.51 8.93
N PRO A 349 0.10 -28.49 9.87
CA PRO A 349 -0.19 -28.23 11.29
C PRO A 349 0.85 -27.36 11.98
N THR A 350 2.12 -27.36 11.53
CA THR A 350 3.16 -26.49 12.08
C THR A 350 2.89 -25.04 11.70
N ALA A 351 2.57 -24.79 10.43
CA ALA A 351 2.15 -23.47 9.96
C ALA A 351 0.89 -22.96 10.72
N LEU A 352 -0.07 -23.85 11.02
CA LEU A 352 -1.24 -23.51 11.83
C LEU A 352 -0.84 -22.96 13.19
N LYS A 353 0.02 -23.68 13.93
CA LYS A 353 0.47 -23.27 15.25
C LYS A 353 1.25 -21.96 15.23
N GLU A 354 2.25 -21.85 14.34
CA GLU A 354 3.08 -20.65 14.21
C GLU A 354 2.23 -19.42 13.83
N THR A 355 1.30 -19.58 12.91
CA THR A 355 0.39 -18.48 12.49
C THR A 355 -0.60 -18.13 13.58
N ALA A 356 -1.12 -19.11 14.34
CA ALA A 356 -2.02 -18.86 15.45
C ALA A 356 -1.32 -18.11 16.60
N TRP A 357 -0.10 -18.49 16.93
CA TRP A 357 0.71 -17.75 17.92
C TRP A 357 1.02 -16.32 17.47
N ALA A 358 1.40 -16.13 16.20
CA ALA A 358 1.62 -14.80 15.65
C ALA A 358 0.33 -13.96 15.71
N LEU A 359 -0.82 -14.54 15.39
CA LEU A 359 -2.12 -13.88 15.54
C LEU A 359 -2.40 -13.48 16.99
N PHE A 360 -2.21 -14.39 17.94
CA PHE A 360 -2.39 -14.11 19.37
C PHE A 360 -1.56 -12.93 19.83
N CYS A 361 -0.27 -12.90 19.49
CA CYS A 361 0.63 -11.78 19.84
C CYS A 361 0.17 -10.46 19.22
N TYR A 362 -0.29 -10.47 17.97
CA TYR A 362 -0.79 -9.28 17.30
C TYR A 362 -2.11 -8.75 17.89
N THR A 363 -2.95 -9.62 18.48
CA THR A 363 -4.25 -9.19 19.04
C THR A 363 -4.10 -8.14 20.12
N ALA A 364 -3.06 -8.24 20.97
CA ALA A 364 -2.77 -7.26 21.99
C ALA A 364 -2.55 -5.84 21.44
N GLY A 365 -2.07 -5.74 20.20
CA GLY A 365 -1.85 -4.47 19.52
C GLY A 365 -3.10 -3.86 18.87
N ILE A 366 -4.22 -4.58 18.73
CA ILE A 366 -5.40 -4.12 17.98
C ILE A 366 -5.93 -2.76 18.49
N PRO A 367 -6.16 -2.54 19.79
CA PRO A 367 -6.65 -1.25 20.29
C PRO A 367 -5.66 -0.11 20.01
N ALA A 368 -4.36 -0.37 20.18
CA ALA A 368 -3.30 0.60 19.94
C ALA A 368 -3.19 0.98 18.44
N PHE A 369 -3.22 0.00 17.54
CA PHE A 369 -3.22 0.25 16.09
C PHE A 369 -4.44 1.02 15.62
N ALA A 370 -5.60 0.72 16.17
CA ALA A 370 -6.83 1.40 15.84
C ALA A 370 -6.79 2.86 16.34
N ALA A 371 -6.34 3.10 17.55
CA ALA A 371 -6.14 4.41 18.13
C ALA A 371 -5.15 5.26 17.31
N LEU A 372 -4.01 4.67 16.94
CA LEU A 372 -2.99 5.31 16.13
C LEU A 372 -3.55 5.76 14.77
N LYS A 373 -4.36 4.93 14.10
CA LYS A 373 -4.98 5.29 12.82
C LYS A 373 -5.89 6.51 12.89
N ILE A 374 -6.62 6.71 14.01
CA ILE A 374 -7.44 7.92 14.21
C ILE A 374 -6.55 9.12 14.51
N THR A 375 -5.56 8.95 15.37
CA THR A 375 -4.68 10.05 15.80
C THR A 375 -3.82 10.55 14.62
N MET A 376 -3.22 9.66 13.83
CA MET A 376 -2.37 10.05 12.69
C MET A 376 -3.14 10.73 11.56
N LYS A 377 -4.40 10.41 11.33
CA LYS A 377 -5.23 11.13 10.33
C LYS A 377 -5.49 12.59 10.71
N LYS A 378 -5.45 12.92 11.99
CA LYS A 378 -5.65 14.28 12.50
C LYS A 378 -4.37 15.13 12.39
N TYR A 379 -3.25 14.53 12.73
CA TYR A 379 -1.94 15.17 12.56
C TYR A 379 -1.45 14.91 11.14
N ASN A 380 -1.98 15.66 10.18
CA ASN A 380 -1.25 15.90 8.96
C ASN A 380 0.03 16.62 9.41
N ILE A 381 1.11 15.87 9.60
CA ILE A 381 2.39 16.32 10.18
C ILE A 381 2.87 17.61 9.48
N SER A 382 2.55 17.80 8.20
CA SER A 382 2.81 19.03 7.45
C SER A 382 2.07 20.26 7.98
N ALA A 383 0.84 20.12 8.44
CA ALA A 383 0.08 21.28 8.99
C ALA A 383 0.59 21.65 10.40
N CYS A 384 0.89 20.66 11.23
CA CYS A 384 1.44 20.90 12.57
C CYS A 384 2.89 21.45 12.53
N VAL A 385 3.71 20.99 11.59
CA VAL A 385 5.07 21.52 11.39
C VAL A 385 5.03 22.94 10.82
N GLN A 386 4.10 23.25 9.91
CA GLN A 386 3.93 24.62 9.42
C GLN A 386 3.40 25.59 10.48
N GLU A 387 2.48 25.13 11.34
CA GLU A 387 2.00 25.94 12.48
C GLU A 387 3.10 26.15 13.53
N LEU A 388 3.91 25.13 13.83
CA LEU A 388 5.08 25.26 14.70
C LEU A 388 6.13 26.20 14.12
N ILE A 389 6.43 26.11 12.82
CA ILE A 389 7.35 27.04 12.15
C ILE A 389 6.79 28.47 12.18
N GLY A 390 5.48 28.65 11.93
CA GLY A 390 4.82 29.94 12.04
C GLY A 390 4.89 30.54 13.45
N MET A 391 4.70 29.71 14.49
CA MET A 391 4.84 30.15 15.89
C MET A 391 6.29 30.51 16.24
N PHE A 392 7.29 29.81 15.73
CA PHE A 392 8.71 30.17 15.91
C PHE A 392 9.09 31.42 15.13
N GLU A 393 8.53 31.64 13.95
CA GLU A 393 8.74 32.90 13.21
C GLU A 393 8.07 34.11 13.85
N GLU A 394 6.92 33.96 14.48
CA GLU A 394 6.28 35.03 15.27
C GLU A 394 7.02 35.28 16.58
N ALA A 395 7.48 34.26 17.30
CA ALA A 395 8.25 34.39 18.51
C ALA A 395 9.67 34.99 18.28
N GLY A 396 10.22 34.84 17.09
CA GLY A 396 11.51 35.43 16.72
C GLY A 396 11.42 36.86 16.19
N ARG A 397 10.22 37.44 16.03
CA ARG A 397 9.98 38.83 15.63
C ARG A 397 9.61 39.76 16.78
N ASN A 398 9.39 39.22 17.97
CA ASN A 398 9.23 39.94 19.23
C ASN A 398 10.53 39.82 20.07
#